data_44c69ed807447d3c18bb67bae5911be9
#
_entry.id   44c69ed807447d3c18bb67bae5911be9
#
_cell.length_a   1.000
_cell.length_b   1.000
_cell.length_c   1.000
_cell.angle_alpha   90.00
_cell.angle_beta   90.00
_cell.angle_gamma   90.00
#
_symmetry.space_group_name_H-M   'P 1'
#
loop_
_entity.id
_entity.type
_entity.pdbx_description
1 polymer ?
#
loop_
_entity_poly.entity_id
_entity_poly.type
_entity_poly.pdbx_seq_one_letter_code
_entity_poly.pdbx_strand_id
1 'polypeptide(L)'
;MRLGIYGTGGSGREVFDMIEMNPSLKKCWDEIIFIDDTKQEGTFMQCRMMPLVSLCHNIKKDDIKVVIAVGEPTVRKKLYDRVAENGLGLATIIHPLAQVSGSAKIGEGVVIQEHVTISSDAVLEDNVFINGKTII
;
A
#
# COMPACT_ATOMS: atom_id res chain seq x y z
N MET A 1 -0.28 8.87 -11.77
CA MET A 1 -0.60 7.55 -11.16
C MET A 1 -1.40 7.75 -9.88
N ARG A 2 -2.49 7.03 -9.72
CA ARG A 2 -3.25 7.01 -8.47
C ARG A 2 -2.77 5.89 -7.57
N LEU A 3 -3.00 6.04 -6.27
CA LEU A 3 -2.74 4.99 -5.28
C LEU A 3 -4.06 4.51 -4.69
N GLY A 4 -4.32 3.23 -4.76
CA GLY A 4 -5.40 2.59 -4.02
C GLY A 4 -4.87 2.00 -2.71
N ILE A 5 -5.40 2.44 -1.59
CA ILE A 5 -5.11 1.84 -0.27
C ILE A 5 -6.24 0.85 0.04
N TYR A 6 -5.90 -0.42 0.06
CA TYR A 6 -6.88 -1.49 0.26
C TYR A 6 -6.98 -1.82 1.76
N GLY A 7 -7.96 -1.23 2.40
CA GLY A 7 -8.24 -1.34 3.82
C GLY A 7 -8.49 0.03 4.45
N THR A 8 -9.54 0.11 5.28
CA THR A 8 -9.92 1.36 5.98
C THR A 8 -9.80 1.22 7.49
N GLY A 9 -9.08 0.22 7.97
CA GLY A 9 -8.77 0.06 9.39
C GLY A 9 -7.51 0.82 9.80
N GLY A 10 -6.92 0.42 10.93
CA GLY A 10 -5.73 1.06 11.49
C GLY A 10 -4.54 1.08 10.54
N SER A 11 -4.27 -0.05 9.86
CA SER A 11 -3.16 -0.13 8.91
C SER A 11 -3.36 0.80 7.70
N GLY A 12 -4.60 0.92 7.21
CA GLY A 12 -4.91 1.84 6.12
C GLY A 12 -4.70 3.30 6.51
N ARG A 13 -5.08 3.67 7.73
CA ARG A 13 -4.82 5.00 8.27
C ARG A 13 -3.34 5.28 8.42
N GLU A 14 -2.57 4.31 8.90
CA GLU A 14 -1.11 4.45 9.06
C GLU A 14 -0.41 4.68 7.73
N VAL A 15 -0.77 3.92 6.69
CA VAL A 15 -0.21 4.11 5.36
C VAL A 15 -0.56 5.49 4.81
N PHE A 16 -1.81 5.91 4.95
CA PHE A 16 -2.25 7.24 4.52
C PHE A 16 -1.49 8.34 5.23
N ASP A 17 -1.40 8.28 6.57
CA ASP A 17 -0.69 9.28 7.36
C ASP A 17 0.80 9.33 6.97
N MET A 18 1.43 8.20 6.77
CA MET A 18 2.83 8.13 6.34
C MET A 18 3.03 8.90 5.02
N ILE A 19 2.12 8.75 4.07
CA ILE A 19 2.20 9.45 2.78
C ILE A 19 1.93 10.94 2.97
N GLU A 20 0.86 11.30 3.70
CA GLU A 20 0.48 12.71 3.90
C GLU A 20 1.54 13.50 4.67
N MET A 21 2.21 12.88 5.63
CA MET A 21 3.23 13.53 6.45
C MET A 21 4.59 13.65 5.74
N ASN A 22 4.77 13.00 4.60
CA ASN A 22 6.06 12.98 3.89
C ASN A 22 5.90 13.47 2.45
N PRO A 23 6.27 14.73 2.16
CA PRO A 23 6.10 15.31 0.81
C PRO A 23 6.74 14.48 -0.31
N SER A 24 7.87 13.81 -0.05
CA SER A 24 8.53 12.96 -1.03
C SER A 24 7.69 11.74 -1.43
N LEU A 25 6.84 11.26 -0.54
CA LEU A 25 5.89 10.18 -0.84
C LEU A 25 4.62 10.73 -1.49
N LYS A 26 4.11 11.82 -0.94
CA LYS A 26 2.85 12.42 -1.41
C LYS A 26 2.92 12.83 -2.87
N LYS A 27 4.02 13.41 -3.31
CA LYS A 27 4.20 13.87 -4.68
C LYS A 27 4.18 12.75 -5.73
N CYS A 28 4.34 11.49 -5.31
CA CYS A 28 4.32 10.35 -6.23
C CYS A 28 2.91 10.02 -6.74
N TRP A 29 1.88 10.54 -6.10
CA TRP A 29 0.50 10.15 -6.36
C TRP A 29 -0.38 11.34 -6.67
N ASP A 30 -1.14 11.24 -7.76
CA ASP A 30 -2.10 12.28 -8.16
C ASP A 30 -3.33 12.29 -7.27
N GLU A 31 -3.73 11.11 -6.80
CA GLU A 31 -4.88 10.94 -5.92
C GLU A 31 -4.71 9.64 -5.11
N ILE A 32 -5.19 9.66 -3.87
CA ILE A 32 -5.32 8.46 -3.04
C ILE A 32 -6.79 8.07 -2.97
N ILE A 33 -7.09 6.80 -3.23
CA ILE A 33 -8.43 6.23 -3.15
C ILE A 33 -8.40 5.07 -2.17
N PHE A 34 -9.29 5.05 -1.19
CA PHE A 34 -9.42 3.89 -0.29
C PHE A 34 -10.31 2.83 -0.93
N ILE A 35 -9.94 1.57 -0.73
CA ILE A 35 -10.70 0.41 -1.21
C ILE A 35 -11.17 -0.39 0.00
N ASP A 36 -12.47 -0.64 0.08
CA ASP A 36 -13.06 -1.46 1.14
C ASP A 36 -14.31 -2.16 0.61
N ASP A 37 -14.24 -3.49 0.49
CA ASP A 37 -15.34 -4.29 -0.06
C ASP A 37 -16.52 -4.45 0.89
N THR A 38 -16.35 -4.06 2.16
CA THR A 38 -17.39 -4.16 3.17
C THR A 38 -18.24 -2.89 3.30
N LYS A 39 -17.89 -1.86 2.52
CA LYS A 39 -18.52 -0.54 2.62
C LYS A 39 -19.06 -0.09 1.26
N GLN A 40 -20.10 0.75 1.29
CA GLN A 40 -20.61 1.42 0.09
C GLN A 40 -19.67 2.55 -0.32
N GLU A 41 -19.78 3.00 -1.56
CA GLU A 41 -19.06 4.17 -2.04
C GLU A 41 -19.32 5.37 -1.15
N GLY A 42 -18.25 6.12 -0.87
CA GLY A 42 -18.33 7.30 -0.03
C GLY A 42 -16.96 7.94 0.09
N THR A 43 -16.70 8.50 1.26
CA THR A 43 -15.43 9.13 1.60
C THR A 43 -14.85 8.53 2.87
N PHE A 44 -13.53 8.50 2.94
CA PHE A 44 -12.77 8.09 4.12
C PHE A 44 -11.50 8.94 4.17
N MET A 45 -11.26 9.59 5.30
CA MET A 45 -10.13 10.52 5.46
C MET A 45 -10.04 11.54 4.31
N GLN A 46 -11.17 12.07 3.90
CA GLN A 46 -11.34 13.06 2.81
C GLN A 46 -10.96 12.54 1.42
N CYS A 47 -10.77 11.25 1.27
CA CYS A 47 -10.51 10.59 0.00
C CYS A 47 -11.76 9.83 -0.48
N ARG A 48 -11.85 9.61 -1.79
CA ARG A 48 -12.88 8.69 -2.31
C ARG A 48 -12.63 7.29 -1.73
N MET A 49 -13.71 6.60 -1.43
CA MET A 49 -13.66 5.22 -0.95
C MET A 49 -14.69 4.40 -1.71
N MET A 50 -14.32 3.21 -2.17
CA MET A 50 -15.20 2.32 -2.93
C MET A 50 -14.76 0.87 -2.84
N PRO A 51 -15.66 -0.09 -3.10
CA PRO A 51 -15.28 -1.48 -3.28
C PRO A 51 -14.35 -1.66 -4.49
N LEU A 52 -13.58 -2.74 -4.50
CA LEU A 52 -12.66 -3.02 -5.61
C LEU A 52 -13.38 -3.11 -6.96
N VAL A 53 -14.57 -3.68 -7.00
CA VAL A 53 -15.36 -3.80 -8.23
C VAL A 53 -15.67 -2.43 -8.82
N SER A 54 -16.01 -1.45 -7.99
CA SER A 54 -16.28 -0.08 -8.43
C SER A 54 -15.01 0.60 -8.93
N LEU A 55 -13.89 0.38 -8.25
CA LEU A 55 -12.60 0.90 -8.69
C LEU A 55 -12.27 0.43 -10.10
N CYS A 56 -12.42 -0.86 -10.36
CA CYS A 56 -12.12 -1.46 -11.66
C CYS A 56 -13.04 -0.95 -12.77
N HIS A 57 -14.28 -0.57 -12.44
CA HIS A 57 -15.20 0.02 -13.40
C HIS A 57 -14.88 1.48 -13.74
N ASN A 58 -14.37 2.23 -12.77
CA ASN A 58 -14.21 3.68 -12.89
C ASN A 58 -12.81 4.12 -13.28
N ILE A 59 -11.80 3.29 -13.06
CA ILE A 59 -10.40 3.67 -13.25
C ILE A 59 -9.69 2.60 -14.08
N LYS A 60 -8.91 3.06 -15.07
CA LYS A 60 -8.12 2.16 -15.90
C LYS A 60 -7.00 1.53 -15.10
N LYS A 61 -6.71 0.27 -15.36
CA LYS A 61 -5.67 -0.50 -14.65
C LYS A 61 -4.31 0.17 -14.68
N ASP A 62 -3.95 0.81 -15.78
CA ASP A 62 -2.65 1.45 -15.95
C ASP A 62 -2.53 2.78 -15.21
N ASP A 63 -3.65 3.31 -14.69
CA ASP A 63 -3.68 4.60 -14.02
C ASP A 63 -3.67 4.49 -12.50
N ILE A 64 -3.58 3.28 -11.96
CA ILE A 64 -3.61 3.03 -10.52
C ILE A 64 -2.72 1.86 -10.13
N LYS A 65 -2.08 1.98 -8.97
CA LYS A 65 -1.44 0.87 -8.26
C LYS A 65 -2.06 0.74 -6.87
N VAL A 66 -2.01 -0.45 -6.32
CA VAL A 66 -2.67 -0.77 -5.05
C VAL A 66 -1.65 -1.19 -4.00
N VAL A 67 -1.82 -0.70 -2.79
CA VAL A 67 -1.11 -1.19 -1.61
C VAL A 67 -2.12 -1.82 -0.66
N ILE A 68 -1.80 -3.01 -0.15
CA ILE A 68 -2.68 -3.72 0.77
C ILE A 68 -2.32 -3.33 2.19
N ALA A 69 -3.27 -2.72 2.89
CA ALA A 69 -3.08 -2.16 4.21
C ALA A 69 -4.02 -2.81 5.23
N VAL A 70 -3.84 -4.10 5.44
CA VAL A 70 -4.56 -4.92 6.40
C VAL A 70 -3.54 -5.75 7.17
N GLY A 71 -3.67 -5.82 8.49
CA GLY A 71 -2.68 -6.50 9.34
C GLY A 71 -2.79 -8.02 9.37
N GLU A 72 -3.99 -8.58 9.23
CA GLU A 72 -4.20 -10.01 9.37
C GLU A 72 -3.70 -10.77 8.12
N PRO A 73 -2.76 -11.75 8.27
CA PRO A 73 -2.08 -12.39 7.14
C PRO A 73 -3.01 -13.11 6.15
N THR A 74 -4.03 -13.80 6.63
CA THR A 74 -4.98 -14.51 5.76
C THR A 74 -5.78 -13.54 4.91
N VAL A 75 -6.21 -12.43 5.49
CA VAL A 75 -6.93 -11.37 4.77
C VAL A 75 -5.99 -10.70 3.76
N ARG A 76 -4.74 -10.39 4.15
CA ARG A 76 -3.75 -9.83 3.24
C ARG A 76 -3.57 -10.70 1.99
N LYS A 77 -3.43 -12.01 2.17
CA LYS A 77 -3.28 -12.96 1.06
C LYS A 77 -4.51 -12.95 0.15
N LYS A 78 -5.70 -12.94 0.74
CA LYS A 78 -6.95 -12.89 -0.03
C LYS A 78 -7.05 -11.62 -0.87
N LEU A 79 -6.71 -10.46 -0.29
CA LEU A 79 -6.74 -9.18 -1.01
C LEU A 79 -5.67 -9.12 -2.09
N TYR A 80 -4.49 -9.67 -1.82
CA TYR A 80 -3.42 -9.80 -2.80
C TYR A 80 -3.90 -10.58 -4.04
N ASP A 81 -4.54 -11.73 -3.82
CA ASP A 81 -5.06 -12.55 -4.90
C ASP A 81 -6.14 -11.81 -5.69
N ARG A 82 -7.01 -11.06 -5.04
CA ARG A 82 -8.04 -10.26 -5.70
C ARG A 82 -7.44 -9.15 -6.58
N VAL A 83 -6.41 -8.47 -6.09
CA VAL A 83 -5.71 -7.45 -6.87
C VAL A 83 -5.08 -8.08 -8.11
N ALA A 84 -4.40 -9.21 -7.95
CA ALA A 84 -3.77 -9.92 -9.05
C ALA A 84 -4.78 -10.42 -10.09
N GLU A 85 -5.90 -10.99 -9.65
CA GLU A 85 -6.96 -11.48 -10.51
C GLU A 85 -7.59 -10.37 -11.35
N ASN A 86 -7.60 -9.15 -10.84
CA ASN A 86 -8.12 -7.99 -11.56
C ASN A 86 -7.06 -7.29 -12.40
N GLY A 87 -5.84 -7.83 -12.45
CA GLY A 87 -4.76 -7.29 -13.29
C GLY A 87 -4.21 -5.95 -12.82
N LEU A 88 -4.38 -5.62 -11.54
CA LEU A 88 -3.87 -4.37 -10.97
C LEU A 88 -2.45 -4.55 -10.47
N GLY A 89 -1.62 -3.53 -10.68
CA GLY A 89 -0.26 -3.50 -10.13
C GLY A 89 -0.23 -3.15 -8.65
N LEU A 90 0.82 -3.58 -7.96
CA LEU A 90 1.05 -3.26 -6.56
C LEU A 90 2.02 -2.08 -6.41
N ALA A 91 1.79 -1.25 -5.40
CA ALA A 91 2.65 -0.14 -5.04
C ALA A 91 3.52 -0.51 -3.84
N THR A 92 4.79 -0.14 -3.89
CA THR A 92 5.72 -0.26 -2.76
C THR A 92 5.91 1.12 -2.14
N ILE A 93 5.71 1.23 -0.84
CA ILE A 93 5.79 2.48 -0.09
C ILE A 93 6.89 2.36 0.96
N ILE A 94 7.95 3.14 0.80
CA ILE A 94 9.10 3.11 1.72
C ILE A 94 9.21 4.47 2.39
N HIS A 95 9.16 4.48 3.72
CA HIS A 95 9.31 5.72 4.49
C HIS A 95 10.70 6.33 4.26
N PRO A 96 10.81 7.64 4.09
CA PRO A 96 12.10 8.31 3.85
C PRO A 96 13.13 8.10 4.97
N LEU A 97 12.69 7.83 6.20
CA LEU A 97 13.57 7.54 7.33
C LEU A 97 13.85 6.05 7.53
N ALA A 98 13.46 5.21 6.59
CA ALA A 98 13.91 3.81 6.57
C ALA A 98 15.29 3.73 5.91
N GLN A 99 16.11 2.82 6.39
CA GLN A 99 17.41 2.52 5.80
C GLN A 99 17.35 1.16 5.12
N VAL A 100 17.46 1.16 3.80
CA VAL A 100 17.38 -0.06 3.00
C VAL A 100 18.72 -0.24 2.28
N SER A 101 19.39 -1.37 2.54
CA SER A 101 20.65 -1.70 1.88
C SER A 101 20.47 -1.77 0.36
N GLY A 102 21.44 -1.25 -0.38
CA GLY A 102 21.42 -1.33 -1.83
C GLY A 102 21.45 -2.75 -2.39
N SER A 103 21.91 -3.74 -1.60
CA SER A 103 21.92 -5.15 -1.99
C SER A 103 20.63 -5.90 -1.60
N ALA A 104 19.75 -5.27 -0.84
CA ALA A 104 18.46 -5.87 -0.48
C ALA A 104 17.55 -5.97 -1.71
N LYS A 105 16.77 -7.03 -1.77
CA LYS A 105 15.76 -7.22 -2.82
C LYS A 105 14.38 -6.99 -2.22
N ILE A 106 13.67 -6.02 -2.77
CA ILE A 106 12.34 -5.62 -2.28
C ILE A 106 11.31 -5.97 -3.37
N GLY A 107 10.32 -6.75 -3.01
CA GLY A 107 9.23 -7.12 -3.89
C GLY A 107 8.23 -5.99 -4.12
N GLU A 108 7.12 -6.31 -4.78
CA GLU A 108 6.04 -5.37 -5.04
C GLU A 108 5.01 -5.38 -3.91
N GLY A 109 4.38 -4.24 -3.66
CA GLY A 109 3.36 -4.12 -2.62
C GLY A 109 3.94 -4.13 -1.21
N VAL A 110 5.20 -3.83 -1.05
CA VAL A 110 5.89 -3.80 0.24
C VAL A 110 5.70 -2.45 0.91
N VAL A 111 5.37 -2.45 2.19
CA VAL A 111 5.32 -1.24 3.02
C VAL A 111 6.42 -1.31 4.05
N ILE A 112 7.27 -0.28 4.07
CA ILE A 112 8.36 -0.15 5.04
C ILE A 112 8.17 1.16 5.78
N GLN A 113 7.91 1.07 7.08
CA GLN A 113 7.63 2.22 7.93
C GLN A 113 8.92 2.90 8.41
N GLU A 114 8.75 3.97 9.18
CA GLU A 114 9.87 4.78 9.68
C GLU A 114 10.83 3.97 10.56
N HIS A 115 12.11 4.34 10.50
CA HIS A 115 13.17 3.76 11.33
C HIS A 115 13.31 2.24 11.21
N VAL A 116 12.88 1.68 10.07
CA VAL A 116 13.16 0.29 9.71
C VAL A 116 14.54 0.22 9.09
N THR A 117 15.30 -0.80 9.44
CA THR A 117 16.58 -1.10 8.80
C THR A 117 16.50 -2.43 8.08
N ILE A 118 16.74 -2.43 6.78
CA ILE A 118 16.83 -3.64 5.96
C ILE A 118 18.29 -3.88 5.63
N SER A 119 18.84 -4.98 6.12
CA SER A 119 20.27 -5.31 6.04
C SER A 119 20.67 -5.77 4.64
N SER A 120 21.99 -5.86 4.44
CA SER A 120 22.57 -6.34 3.19
C SER A 120 22.05 -7.74 2.84
N ASP A 121 21.76 -7.93 1.55
CA ASP A 121 21.28 -9.19 0.98
C ASP A 121 19.95 -9.70 1.52
N ALA A 122 19.22 -8.91 2.32
CA ALA A 122 17.87 -9.25 2.76
C ALA A 122 16.94 -9.36 1.55
N VAL A 123 15.96 -10.27 1.64
CA VAL A 123 14.96 -10.47 0.60
C VAL A 123 13.58 -10.28 1.22
N LEU A 124 12.84 -9.28 0.75
CA LEU A 124 11.45 -9.08 1.09
C LEU A 124 10.61 -9.45 -0.12
N GLU A 125 9.76 -10.43 0.05
CA GLU A 125 8.85 -10.87 -1.01
C GLU A 125 7.69 -9.88 -1.18
N ASP A 126 6.83 -10.14 -2.15
CA ASP A 126 5.68 -9.28 -2.41
C ASP A 126 4.73 -9.19 -1.22
N ASN A 127 4.07 -8.04 -1.10
CA ASN A 127 3.03 -7.81 -0.12
C ASN A 127 3.47 -7.94 1.35
N VAL A 128 4.74 -7.64 1.64
CA VAL A 128 5.27 -7.64 3.01
C VAL A 128 5.07 -6.27 3.66
N PHE A 129 4.63 -6.25 4.91
CA PHE A 129 4.43 -5.03 5.68
C PHE A 129 5.38 -5.04 6.88
N ILE A 130 6.34 -4.11 6.89
CA ILE A 130 7.34 -3.99 7.96
C ILE A 130 6.99 -2.80 8.85
N ASN A 131 6.64 -3.09 10.10
CA ASN A 131 6.30 -2.08 11.09
C ASN A 131 7.54 -1.26 11.51
N GLY A 132 7.30 -0.06 11.99
CA GLY A 132 8.35 0.87 12.39
C GLY A 132 9.32 0.30 13.42
N LYS A 133 10.57 0.79 13.36
CA LYS A 133 11.67 0.41 14.26
C LYS A 133 12.07 -1.06 14.20
N THR A 134 11.79 -1.75 13.10
CA THR A 134 12.14 -3.15 12.89
C THR A 134 13.49 -3.25 12.18
N ILE A 135 14.26 -4.30 12.49
CA ILE A 135 15.52 -4.63 11.81
C ILE A 135 15.36 -6.00 11.15
N ILE A 136 15.64 -6.03 9.89
CA ILE A 136 15.61 -7.29 9.10
C ILE A 136 17.04 -7.67 8.70
#